data_7536d293f822d76cbe483f77d98377ba
#
_entry.id   7536d293f822d76cbe483f77d98377ba
#
_cell.length_a   1.000
_cell.length_b   1.000
_cell.length_c   1.000
_cell.angle_alpha   90.00
_cell.angle_beta   90.00
_cell.angle_gamma   90.00
#
_symmetry.space_group_name_H-M   'P 1'
#
loop_
_entity.id
_entity.type
_entity.pdbx_description
1 polymer ?
#
loop_
_entity_poly.entity_id
_entity_poly.type
_entity_poly.pdbx_seq_one_letter_code
_entity_poly.pdbx_strand_id
1 'polypeptide(L)'
;MFGRRIANPTAQIARQHDALGTMNDSLASAALYFSLVAYSTAATLFFVELARREFTPEGNRYAAMVLAFGAVMHALQIGITSFVTDTCPVESLPFALSLSALVTATCYIVIRRRWRVDAMGVAVVPIVLAFLVGSQFVGAGPDALGLPRGLLAVHIASNLLGLGLFLLAGAAGAFYIFQERRLKAKRMPGRLPPLDALDKVEHRLLLAGFPLQTLGAISGAAFLTDLQMTQAQLLQVILAYGTWALVASVLLVRAILGWHGRRTAYGTVAGAACVVLVLFLYIVRGTGA
;
A
#
# COMPACT_ATOMS: atom_id res chain seq x y z
N MET A 1 59.48 -18.22 25.75
CA MET A 1 59.22 -17.86 24.35
C MET A 1 57.68 -17.85 24.12
N PHE A 2 57.03 -16.70 24.26
CA PHE A 2 55.61 -16.55 23.98
C PHE A 2 55.48 -15.96 22.57
N GLY A 3 55.16 -16.82 21.58
CA GLY A 3 54.82 -16.38 20.24
C GLY A 3 53.42 -15.76 20.22
N ARG A 4 53.28 -14.44 20.24
CA ARG A 4 52.02 -13.75 19.90
C ARG A 4 51.70 -14.07 18.45
N ARG A 5 50.67 -14.87 18.18
CA ARG A 5 50.07 -15.01 16.85
C ARG A 5 49.50 -13.66 16.47
N ILE A 6 50.15 -12.98 15.56
CA ILE A 6 49.63 -11.77 14.93
C ILE A 6 48.37 -12.20 14.16
N ALA A 7 47.19 -11.78 14.61
CA ALA A 7 45.95 -12.08 13.93
C ALA A 7 45.99 -11.43 12.53
N ASN A 8 45.67 -12.23 11.52
CA ASN A 8 45.63 -11.79 10.13
C ASN A 8 44.63 -10.63 9.97
N PRO A 9 45.06 -9.41 9.62
CA PRO A 9 44.18 -8.22 9.55
C PRO A 9 43.03 -8.39 8.53
N THR A 10 43.22 -9.14 7.47
CA THR A 10 42.17 -9.45 6.47
C THR A 10 41.07 -10.35 7.05
N ALA A 11 41.45 -11.33 7.90
CA ALA A 11 40.46 -12.18 8.58
C ALA A 11 39.66 -11.41 9.67
N GLN A 12 40.25 -10.38 10.24
CA GLN A 12 39.59 -9.53 11.23
C GLN A 12 38.58 -8.58 10.56
N ILE A 13 38.93 -8.02 9.42
CA ILE A 13 38.04 -7.19 8.60
C ILE A 13 36.86 -8.01 8.06
N ALA A 14 37.09 -9.23 7.55
CA ALA A 14 36.03 -10.12 7.09
C ALA A 14 35.03 -10.45 8.21
N ARG A 15 35.52 -10.82 9.40
CA ARG A 15 34.63 -11.06 10.57
C ARG A 15 33.84 -9.83 11.02
N GLN A 16 34.42 -8.65 10.88
CA GLN A 16 33.72 -7.40 11.19
C GLN A 16 32.59 -7.12 10.19
N HIS A 17 32.84 -7.37 8.90
CA HIS A 17 31.80 -7.26 7.86
C HIS A 17 30.66 -8.26 8.06
N ASP A 18 30.98 -9.52 8.36
CA ASP A 18 29.97 -10.56 8.65
C ASP A 18 29.14 -10.22 9.90
N ALA A 19 29.79 -9.73 10.96
CA ALA A 19 29.11 -9.34 12.19
C ALA A 19 28.20 -8.12 11.99
N LEU A 20 28.60 -7.14 11.17
CA LEU A 20 27.76 -5.98 10.81
C LEU A 20 26.57 -6.40 9.93
N GLY A 21 26.77 -7.32 8.98
CA GLY A 21 25.70 -7.89 8.16
C GLY A 21 24.64 -8.57 9.01
N THR A 22 25.04 -9.50 9.88
CA THR A 22 24.10 -10.23 10.76
C THR A 22 23.38 -9.31 11.75
N MET A 23 24.04 -8.26 12.25
CA MET A 23 23.41 -7.26 13.12
C MET A 23 22.36 -6.45 12.36
N ASN A 24 22.64 -6.03 11.14
CA ASN A 24 21.70 -5.27 10.32
C ASN A 24 20.48 -6.11 9.94
N ASP A 25 20.66 -7.38 9.59
CA ASP A 25 19.57 -8.32 9.31
C ASP A 25 18.67 -8.53 10.53
N SER A 26 19.25 -8.64 11.71
CA SER A 26 18.48 -8.77 12.96
C SER A 26 17.70 -7.50 13.29
N LEU A 27 18.28 -6.31 13.05
CA LEU A 27 17.59 -5.04 13.24
C LEU A 27 16.45 -4.83 12.22
N ALA A 28 16.66 -5.18 10.96
CA ALA A 28 15.61 -5.14 9.93
C ALA A 28 14.43 -6.06 10.27
N SER A 29 14.75 -7.30 10.71
CA SER A 29 13.72 -8.25 11.14
C SER A 29 12.97 -7.78 12.39
N ALA A 30 13.65 -7.22 13.37
CA ALA A 30 13.01 -6.64 14.55
C ALA A 30 12.08 -5.49 14.17
N ALA A 31 12.52 -4.57 13.30
CA ALA A 31 11.71 -3.46 12.82
C ALA A 31 10.47 -3.94 12.05
N LEU A 32 10.58 -5.02 11.25
CA LEU A 32 9.46 -5.67 10.60
C LEU A 32 8.45 -6.22 11.59
N TYR A 33 8.88 -6.97 12.60
CA TYR A 33 7.98 -7.52 13.62
C TYR A 33 7.29 -6.42 14.43
N PHE A 34 8.00 -5.35 14.79
CA PHE A 34 7.38 -4.20 15.45
C PHE A 34 6.34 -3.52 14.57
N SER A 35 6.59 -3.39 13.27
CA SER A 35 5.62 -2.82 12.34
C SER A 35 4.38 -3.69 12.19
N LEU A 36 4.53 -5.01 12.10
CA LEU A 36 3.42 -5.98 12.04
C LEU A 36 2.56 -5.93 13.30
N VAL A 37 3.18 -5.95 14.47
CA VAL A 37 2.47 -5.86 15.76
C VAL A 37 1.75 -4.51 15.87
N ALA A 38 2.40 -3.41 15.51
CA ALA A 38 1.80 -2.08 15.58
C ALA A 38 0.60 -1.95 14.61
N TYR A 39 0.72 -2.40 13.37
CA TYR A 39 -0.38 -2.36 12.41
C TYR A 39 -1.54 -3.27 12.83
N SER A 40 -1.26 -4.47 13.36
CA SER A 40 -2.29 -5.37 13.88
C SER A 40 -3.03 -4.76 15.08
N THR A 41 -2.28 -4.13 15.99
CA THR A 41 -2.85 -3.41 17.14
C THR A 41 -3.68 -2.22 16.68
N ALA A 42 -3.19 -1.42 15.73
CA ALA A 42 -3.95 -0.30 15.16
C ALA A 42 -5.24 -0.76 14.48
N ALA A 43 -5.20 -1.85 13.68
CA ALA A 43 -6.38 -2.44 13.05
C ALA A 43 -7.42 -2.85 14.10
N THR A 44 -6.97 -3.52 15.17
CA THR A 44 -7.84 -3.93 16.28
C THR A 44 -8.46 -2.73 16.98
N LEU A 45 -7.67 -1.69 17.27
CA LEU A 45 -8.17 -0.47 17.92
C LEU A 45 -9.22 0.23 17.05
N PHE A 46 -8.98 0.42 15.75
CA PHE A 46 -9.98 1.00 14.84
C PHE A 46 -11.24 0.15 14.76
N PHE A 47 -11.11 -1.18 14.74
CA PHE A 47 -12.24 -2.10 14.73
C PHE A 47 -13.05 -2.02 16.03
N VAL A 48 -12.40 -1.97 17.19
CA VAL A 48 -13.05 -1.84 18.50
C VAL A 48 -13.82 -0.52 18.60
N GLU A 49 -13.25 0.60 18.15
CA GLU A 49 -13.93 1.88 18.09
C GLU A 49 -15.18 1.83 17.19
N LEU A 50 -15.10 1.14 16.05
CA LEU A 50 -16.26 0.92 15.19
C LEU A 50 -17.32 0.03 15.86
N ALA A 51 -16.91 -1.05 16.52
CA ALA A 51 -17.81 -2.01 17.17
C ALA A 51 -18.56 -1.38 18.35
N ARG A 52 -17.90 -0.53 19.12
CA ARG A 52 -18.51 0.25 20.23
C ARG A 52 -19.48 1.31 19.76
N ARG A 53 -19.56 1.57 18.44
CA ARG A 53 -20.36 2.65 17.83
C ARG A 53 -20.02 4.06 18.34
N GLU A 54 -18.92 4.19 19.03
CA GLU A 54 -18.42 5.42 19.60
C GLU A 54 -16.98 5.63 19.17
N PHE A 55 -16.78 6.40 18.11
CA PHE A 55 -15.44 6.89 17.77
C PHE A 55 -15.07 7.97 18.79
N THR A 56 -14.44 7.56 19.88
CA THR A 56 -13.94 8.51 20.87
C THR A 56 -12.74 9.27 20.30
N PRO A 57 -12.61 10.58 20.53
CA PRO A 57 -11.43 11.34 20.08
C PRO A 57 -10.13 10.74 20.61
N GLU A 58 -10.16 10.17 21.82
CA GLU A 58 -9.01 9.57 22.49
C GLU A 58 -8.64 8.22 21.88
N GLY A 59 -9.60 7.29 21.75
CA GLY A 59 -9.35 5.96 21.15
C GLY A 59 -8.83 6.07 19.72
N ASN A 60 -9.40 7.00 18.97
CA ASN A 60 -8.96 7.28 17.61
C ASN A 60 -7.55 7.90 17.54
N ARG A 61 -7.18 8.70 18.53
CA ARG A 61 -5.82 9.24 18.66
C ARG A 61 -4.82 8.13 18.98
N TYR A 62 -5.14 7.21 19.90
CA TYR A 62 -4.27 6.07 20.22
C TYR A 62 -4.09 5.15 19.01
N ALA A 63 -5.16 4.77 18.34
CA ALA A 63 -5.08 3.95 17.12
C ALA A 63 -4.17 4.57 16.06
N ALA A 64 -4.27 5.89 15.85
CA ALA A 64 -3.42 6.60 14.91
C ALA A 64 -1.96 6.75 15.36
N MET A 65 -1.72 6.90 16.65
CA MET A 65 -0.34 6.95 17.18
C MET A 65 0.35 5.60 16.99
N VAL A 66 -0.35 4.50 17.27
CA VAL A 66 0.15 3.14 17.05
C VAL A 66 0.40 2.88 15.57
N LEU A 67 -0.52 3.33 14.69
CA LEU A 67 -0.34 3.25 13.24
C LEU A 67 0.89 4.04 12.78
N ALA A 68 1.08 5.27 13.28
CA ALA A 68 2.23 6.10 12.94
C ALA A 68 3.55 5.48 13.42
N PHE A 69 3.56 4.91 14.62
CA PHE A 69 4.71 4.16 15.12
C PHE A 69 5.02 2.97 14.20
N GLY A 70 4.01 2.19 13.80
CA GLY A 70 4.17 1.09 12.84
C GLY A 70 4.75 1.56 11.51
N ALA A 71 4.29 2.71 11.00
CA ALA A 71 4.82 3.29 9.76
C ALA A 71 6.30 3.72 9.89
N VAL A 72 6.70 4.26 11.04
CA VAL A 72 8.11 4.60 11.30
C VAL A 72 8.99 3.35 11.35
N MET A 73 8.55 2.30 12.06
CA MET A 73 9.28 1.02 12.13
C MET A 73 9.37 0.36 10.76
N HIS A 74 8.31 0.44 9.97
CA HIS A 74 8.29 -0.08 8.60
C HIS A 74 9.24 0.70 7.67
N ALA A 75 9.25 2.03 7.77
CA ALA A 75 10.21 2.85 7.02
C ALA A 75 11.66 2.53 7.41
N LEU A 76 11.92 2.31 8.70
CA LEU A 76 13.22 1.90 9.20
C LEU A 76 13.65 0.54 8.64
N GLN A 77 12.75 -0.45 8.64
CA GLN A 77 12.99 -1.77 8.06
C GLN A 77 13.36 -1.66 6.56
N ILE A 78 12.57 -0.92 5.78
CA ILE A 78 12.84 -0.68 4.36
C ILE A 78 14.22 -0.01 4.18
N GLY A 79 14.52 1.02 4.98
CA GLY A 79 15.79 1.73 4.92
C GLY A 79 16.98 0.80 5.20
N ILE A 80 16.94 0.06 6.30
CA ILE A 80 18.02 -0.88 6.67
C ILE A 80 18.21 -1.93 5.56
N THR A 81 17.12 -2.54 5.07
CA THR A 81 17.19 -3.56 4.03
C THR A 81 17.77 -2.99 2.75
N SER A 82 17.36 -1.80 2.31
CA SER A 82 17.92 -1.15 1.12
C SER A 82 19.42 -0.86 1.24
N PHE A 83 19.87 -0.41 2.42
CA PHE A 83 21.30 -0.14 2.66
C PHE A 83 22.13 -1.41 2.71
N VAL A 84 21.58 -2.51 3.29
CA VAL A 84 22.31 -3.78 3.43
C VAL A 84 22.42 -4.52 2.10
N THR A 85 21.34 -4.52 1.32
CA THR A 85 21.28 -5.27 0.05
C THR A 85 21.75 -4.45 -1.15
N ASP A 86 22.07 -3.15 -0.96
CA ASP A 86 22.38 -2.20 -2.04
C ASP A 86 21.37 -2.26 -3.20
N THR A 87 20.09 -2.58 -2.85
CA THR A 87 18.98 -2.72 -3.79
C THR A 87 18.01 -1.57 -3.66
N CYS A 88 17.53 -1.08 -4.80
CA CYS A 88 16.46 -0.08 -4.77
C CYS A 88 15.13 -0.74 -4.36
N PRO A 89 14.31 -0.10 -3.46
CA PRO A 89 13.03 -0.66 -3.01
C PRO A 89 12.01 -0.99 -4.10
N VAL A 90 12.27 -0.60 -5.33
CA VAL A 90 11.37 -0.82 -6.48
C VAL A 90 11.85 -1.92 -7.44
N GLU A 91 12.96 -2.59 -7.15
CA GLU A 91 13.53 -3.59 -8.06
C GLU A 91 12.92 -5.00 -7.89
N SER A 92 12.26 -5.27 -6.77
CA SER A 92 11.62 -6.56 -6.53
C SER A 92 10.15 -6.43 -6.12
N LEU A 93 9.32 -7.41 -6.51
CA LEU A 93 7.91 -7.42 -6.16
C LEU A 93 7.64 -7.44 -4.65
N PRO A 94 8.36 -8.23 -3.82
CA PRO A 94 8.21 -8.18 -2.37
C PRO A 94 8.47 -6.78 -1.81
N PHE A 95 9.53 -6.15 -2.25
CA PHE A 95 9.89 -4.80 -1.82
C PHE A 95 8.85 -3.76 -2.26
N ALA A 96 8.35 -3.90 -3.48
CA ALA A 96 7.29 -3.07 -4.02
C ALA A 96 5.98 -3.17 -3.22
N LEU A 97 5.57 -4.36 -2.81
CA LEU A 97 4.41 -4.59 -1.93
C LEU A 97 4.63 -3.96 -0.55
N SER A 98 5.80 -4.15 0.04
CA SER A 98 6.18 -3.54 1.32
C SER A 98 6.11 -2.01 1.25
N LEU A 99 6.69 -1.41 0.21
CA LEU A 99 6.63 0.03 -0.01
C LEU A 99 5.19 0.54 -0.22
N SER A 100 4.34 -0.23 -0.93
CA SER A 100 2.91 0.10 -1.09
C SER A 100 2.19 0.16 0.25
N ALA A 101 2.47 -0.78 1.15
CA ALA A 101 1.91 -0.79 2.50
C ALA A 101 2.30 0.49 3.25
N LEU A 102 3.58 0.86 3.24
CA LEU A 102 4.09 2.06 3.89
C LEU A 102 3.46 3.35 3.31
N VAL A 103 3.41 3.46 1.99
CA VAL A 103 2.82 4.61 1.30
C VAL A 103 1.33 4.73 1.65
N THR A 104 0.58 3.63 1.59
CA THR A 104 -0.85 3.61 1.92
C THR A 104 -1.09 4.03 3.38
N ALA A 105 -0.31 3.51 4.33
CA ALA A 105 -0.38 3.91 5.73
C ALA A 105 -0.08 5.41 5.93
N THR A 106 0.99 5.90 5.30
CA THR A 106 1.42 7.31 5.40
C THR A 106 0.39 8.26 4.79
N CYS A 107 -0.11 7.94 3.59
CA CYS A 107 -1.18 8.70 2.94
C CYS A 107 -2.43 8.77 3.82
N TYR A 108 -2.84 7.65 4.42
CA TYR A 108 -3.99 7.65 5.34
C TYR A 108 -3.74 8.53 6.56
N ILE A 109 -2.56 8.47 7.18
CA ILE A 109 -2.21 9.32 8.34
C ILE A 109 -2.31 10.81 7.99
N VAL A 110 -1.83 11.21 6.81
CA VAL A 110 -1.89 12.60 6.32
C VAL A 110 -3.34 13.02 6.05
N ILE A 111 -4.08 12.19 5.31
CA ILE A 111 -5.46 12.45 4.91
C ILE A 111 -6.36 12.56 6.13
N ARG A 112 -6.22 11.64 7.08
CA ARG A 112 -6.95 11.64 8.35
C ARG A 112 -6.80 12.95 9.11
N ARG A 113 -5.57 13.49 9.20
CA ARG A 113 -5.30 14.76 9.87
C ARG A 113 -6.00 15.93 9.18
N ARG A 114 -6.11 15.89 7.85
CA ARG A 114 -6.64 17.00 7.05
C ARG A 114 -8.17 16.99 6.94
N TRP A 115 -8.80 15.81 6.88
CA TRP A 115 -10.24 15.67 6.56
C TRP A 115 -11.07 14.92 7.61
N ARG A 116 -10.49 14.59 8.77
CA ARG A 116 -11.20 13.94 9.89
C ARG A 116 -11.96 12.67 9.49
N VAL A 117 -11.35 11.83 8.65
CA VAL A 117 -11.91 10.57 8.15
C VAL A 117 -11.42 9.38 8.96
N ASP A 118 -11.46 9.49 10.26
CA ASP A 118 -10.90 8.52 11.20
C ASP A 118 -11.46 7.10 11.02
N ALA A 119 -12.75 6.97 10.70
CA ALA A 119 -13.40 5.68 10.49
C ALA A 119 -12.82 4.87 9.33
N MET A 120 -12.17 5.51 8.37
CA MET A 120 -11.52 4.80 7.24
C MET A 120 -10.39 3.88 7.69
N GLY A 121 -9.80 4.11 8.87
CA GLY A 121 -8.76 3.24 9.42
C GLY A 121 -9.16 1.78 9.52
N VAL A 122 -10.44 1.51 9.76
CA VAL A 122 -10.98 0.13 9.81
C VAL A 122 -10.80 -0.63 8.50
N ALA A 123 -10.88 0.05 7.36
CA ALA A 123 -10.69 -0.59 6.05
C ALA A 123 -9.22 -0.51 5.58
N VAL A 124 -8.57 0.64 5.83
CA VAL A 124 -7.22 0.91 5.30
C VAL A 124 -6.16 0.09 6.00
N VAL A 125 -6.20 -0.01 7.34
CA VAL A 125 -5.14 -0.69 8.09
C VAL A 125 -5.07 -2.20 7.82
N PRO A 126 -6.17 -2.95 7.69
CA PRO A 126 -6.12 -4.33 7.21
C PRO A 126 -5.52 -4.49 5.80
N ILE A 127 -5.76 -3.54 4.88
CA ILE A 127 -5.14 -3.55 3.54
C ILE A 127 -3.63 -3.35 3.64
N VAL A 128 -3.18 -2.41 4.49
CA VAL A 128 -1.75 -2.20 4.77
C VAL A 128 -1.11 -3.47 5.32
N LEU A 129 -1.77 -4.14 6.27
CA LEU A 129 -1.32 -5.43 6.81
C LEU A 129 -1.24 -6.51 5.73
N ALA A 130 -2.27 -6.63 4.89
CA ALA A 130 -2.30 -7.63 3.82
C ALA A 130 -1.12 -7.44 2.84
N PHE A 131 -0.76 -6.19 2.52
CA PHE A 131 0.40 -5.90 1.66
C PHE A 131 1.72 -6.20 2.35
N LEU A 132 1.86 -5.81 3.62
CA LEU A 132 3.09 -6.09 4.37
C LEU A 132 3.29 -7.58 4.59
N VAL A 133 2.25 -8.31 4.98
CA VAL A 133 2.30 -9.77 5.13
C VAL A 133 2.52 -10.43 3.76
N GLY A 134 1.78 -10.01 2.72
CA GLY A 134 1.93 -10.53 1.37
C GLY A 134 3.35 -10.39 0.84
N SER A 135 4.06 -9.29 1.15
CA SER A 135 5.44 -9.09 0.76
C SER A 135 6.42 -10.13 1.32
N GLN A 136 6.06 -10.81 2.42
CA GLN A 136 6.93 -11.83 3.04
C GLN A 136 6.76 -13.22 2.39
N PHE A 137 5.68 -13.44 1.65
CA PHE A 137 5.38 -14.73 1.01
C PHE A 137 5.65 -14.73 -0.49
N VAL A 138 5.85 -13.57 -1.09
CA VAL A 138 6.18 -13.46 -2.53
C VAL A 138 7.68 -13.61 -2.71
N GLY A 139 8.11 -14.60 -3.50
CA GLY A 139 9.51 -14.78 -3.86
C GLY A 139 10.03 -13.62 -4.72
N ALA A 140 11.33 -13.35 -4.63
CA ALA A 140 12.00 -12.49 -5.60
C ALA A 140 11.91 -13.20 -6.96
N GLY A 141 11.12 -12.67 -7.88
CA GLY A 141 11.08 -13.17 -9.27
C GLY A 141 12.44 -13.02 -9.95
N PRO A 142 12.70 -13.77 -11.02
CA PRO A 142 13.95 -13.62 -11.77
C PRO A 142 14.12 -12.13 -12.18
N ASP A 143 15.36 -11.65 -12.18
CA ASP A 143 15.79 -10.35 -12.69
C ASP A 143 15.51 -10.24 -14.20
N ALA A 144 14.24 -10.36 -14.53
CA ALA A 144 13.78 -10.37 -15.89
C ALA A 144 13.54 -8.95 -16.30
N LEU A 145 14.31 -8.42 -17.12
CA LEU A 145 13.77 -7.49 -18.13
C LEU A 145 14.83 -6.57 -18.72
N GLY A 146 16.06 -6.73 -18.77
CA GLY A 146 17.00 -5.97 -19.64
C GLY A 146 16.71 -4.45 -19.85
N LEU A 147 15.82 -3.90 -19.01
CA LEU A 147 15.20 -2.60 -19.15
C LEU A 147 16.01 -1.53 -18.41
N PRO A 148 15.98 -0.29 -18.88
CA PRO A 148 16.59 0.83 -18.15
C PRO A 148 16.02 0.89 -16.73
N ARG A 149 16.88 0.73 -15.71
CA ARG A 149 16.48 0.75 -14.27
C ARG A 149 15.61 1.97 -13.92
N GLY A 150 15.90 3.14 -14.51
CA GLY A 150 15.11 4.34 -14.29
C GLY A 150 13.66 4.23 -14.76
N LEU A 151 13.42 3.60 -15.92
CA LEU A 151 12.06 3.40 -16.44
C LEU A 151 11.27 2.41 -15.58
N LEU A 152 11.91 1.33 -15.15
CA LEU A 152 11.33 0.37 -14.23
C LEU A 152 10.97 1.02 -12.88
N ALA A 153 11.86 1.83 -12.32
CA ALA A 153 11.62 2.55 -11.07
C ALA A 153 10.41 3.52 -11.19
N VAL A 154 10.32 4.28 -12.28
CA VAL A 154 9.17 5.18 -12.55
C VAL A 154 7.89 4.37 -12.69
N HIS A 155 7.91 3.26 -13.44
CA HIS A 155 6.76 2.38 -13.61
C HIS A 155 6.25 1.85 -12.27
N ILE A 156 7.13 1.27 -11.46
CA ILE A 156 6.76 0.68 -10.17
C ILE A 156 6.29 1.78 -9.21
N ALA A 157 7.07 2.85 -9.02
CA ALA A 157 6.73 3.92 -8.08
C ALA A 157 5.39 4.60 -8.42
N SER A 158 5.16 4.93 -9.70
CA SER A 158 3.92 5.58 -10.12
C SER A 158 2.70 4.67 -9.95
N ASN A 159 2.82 3.37 -10.30
CA ASN A 159 1.75 2.40 -10.06
C ASN A 159 1.45 2.23 -8.57
N LEU A 160 2.48 2.09 -7.72
CA LEU A 160 2.29 1.89 -6.28
C LEU A 160 1.60 3.08 -5.61
N LEU A 161 2.06 4.30 -5.93
CA LEU A 161 1.44 5.52 -5.41
C LEU A 161 -0.01 5.65 -5.91
N GLY A 162 -0.24 5.47 -7.21
CA GLY A 162 -1.57 5.51 -7.81
C GLY A 162 -2.51 4.47 -7.21
N LEU A 163 -2.04 3.24 -7.03
CA LEU A 163 -2.76 2.13 -6.45
C LEU A 163 -3.15 2.41 -4.99
N GLY A 164 -2.21 2.88 -4.16
CA GLY A 164 -2.49 3.26 -2.77
C GLY A 164 -3.58 4.32 -2.68
N LEU A 165 -3.53 5.34 -3.54
CA LEU A 165 -4.54 6.40 -3.59
C LEU A 165 -5.90 5.87 -4.06
N PHE A 166 -5.96 4.94 -5.03
CA PHE A 166 -7.20 4.30 -5.48
C PHE A 166 -7.83 3.42 -4.39
N LEU A 167 -7.02 2.69 -3.62
CA LEU A 167 -7.51 1.90 -2.48
C LEU A 167 -8.09 2.80 -1.39
N LEU A 168 -7.42 3.92 -1.08
CA LEU A 168 -7.95 4.92 -0.15
C LEU A 168 -9.25 5.55 -0.65
N ALA A 169 -9.34 5.85 -1.95
CA ALA A 169 -10.57 6.34 -2.58
C ALA A 169 -11.69 5.30 -2.48
N GLY A 170 -11.38 4.02 -2.77
CA GLY A 170 -12.32 2.91 -2.60
C GLY A 170 -12.82 2.75 -1.17
N ALA A 171 -11.95 2.90 -0.18
CA ALA A 171 -12.33 2.91 1.22
C ALA A 171 -13.29 4.07 1.54
N ALA A 172 -13.00 5.29 1.05
CA ALA A 172 -13.90 6.45 1.23
C ALA A 172 -15.28 6.20 0.59
N GLY A 173 -15.32 5.66 -0.63
CA GLY A 173 -16.54 5.28 -1.33
C GLY A 173 -17.34 4.20 -0.60
N ALA A 174 -16.67 3.17 -0.08
CA ALA A 174 -17.32 2.12 0.72
C ALA A 174 -17.95 2.69 2.00
N PHE A 175 -17.25 3.58 2.72
CA PHE A 175 -17.79 4.28 3.87
C PHE A 175 -18.95 5.20 3.51
N TYR A 176 -18.89 5.88 2.35
CA TYR A 176 -20.00 6.68 1.83
C TYR A 176 -21.26 5.83 1.68
N ILE A 177 -21.17 4.70 0.96
CA ILE A 177 -22.28 3.78 0.73
C ILE A 177 -22.83 3.23 2.05
N PHE A 178 -21.96 2.82 2.95
CA PHE A 178 -22.35 2.30 4.27
C PHE A 178 -23.13 3.34 5.07
N GLN A 179 -22.62 4.56 5.14
CA GLN A 179 -23.25 5.65 5.90
C GLN A 179 -24.56 6.09 5.27
N GLU A 180 -24.64 6.20 3.94
CA GLU A 180 -25.89 6.53 3.25
C GLU A 180 -26.99 5.51 3.54
N ARG A 181 -26.65 4.21 3.53
CA ARG A 181 -27.61 3.15 3.89
C ARG A 181 -28.11 3.28 5.34
N ARG A 182 -27.24 3.63 6.28
CA ARG A 182 -27.64 3.84 7.69
C ARG A 182 -28.56 5.04 7.87
N LEU A 183 -28.27 6.15 7.18
CA LEU A 183 -29.11 7.35 7.21
C LEU A 183 -30.51 7.07 6.62
N LYS A 184 -30.58 6.35 5.48
CA LYS A 184 -31.88 5.93 4.89
C LYS A 184 -32.68 5.01 5.80
N ALA A 185 -32.00 4.18 6.60
CA ALA A 185 -32.64 3.32 7.62
C ALA A 185 -33.04 4.09 8.89
N LYS A 186 -32.96 5.43 8.90
CA LYS A 186 -33.23 6.31 10.05
C LYS A 186 -32.42 5.93 11.33
N ARG A 187 -31.32 5.23 11.16
CA ARG A 187 -30.41 4.94 12.26
C ARG A 187 -29.52 6.16 12.45
N MET A 188 -29.59 6.78 13.62
CA MET A 188 -28.80 7.96 13.95
C MET A 188 -27.33 7.69 13.59
N PRO A 189 -26.69 8.57 12.81
CA PRO A 189 -25.28 8.43 12.55
C PRO A 189 -24.53 8.57 13.87
N GLY A 190 -23.74 7.57 14.23
CA GLY A 190 -22.70 7.79 15.24
C GLY A 190 -21.71 8.84 14.73
N ARG A 191 -20.56 8.99 15.36
CA ARG A 191 -19.50 9.95 14.94
C ARG A 191 -18.80 9.52 13.61
N LEU A 192 -19.58 9.13 12.60
CA LEU A 192 -19.06 8.83 11.26
C LEU A 192 -18.81 10.14 10.49
N PRO A 193 -17.81 10.16 9.58
CA PRO A 193 -17.55 11.36 8.78
C PRO A 193 -18.79 11.78 7.98
N PRO A 194 -19.02 13.08 7.76
CA PRO A 194 -20.12 13.55 6.91
C PRO A 194 -20.01 12.98 5.49
N LEU A 195 -21.14 12.69 4.85
CA LEU A 195 -21.16 12.18 3.47
C LEU A 195 -20.40 13.08 2.49
N ASP A 196 -20.55 14.41 2.64
CA ASP A 196 -19.85 15.40 1.83
C ASP A 196 -18.31 15.32 2.00
N ALA A 197 -17.81 15.06 3.20
CA ALA A 197 -16.38 14.88 3.44
C ALA A 197 -15.86 13.61 2.76
N LEU A 198 -16.61 12.51 2.81
CA LEU A 198 -16.24 11.25 2.15
C LEU A 198 -16.22 11.39 0.63
N ASP A 199 -17.24 12.05 0.03
CA ASP A 199 -17.29 12.31 -1.40
C ASP A 199 -16.15 13.21 -1.88
N LYS A 200 -15.80 14.26 -1.12
CA LYS A 200 -14.66 15.12 -1.43
C LYS A 200 -13.32 14.41 -1.32
N VAL A 201 -13.13 13.58 -0.29
CA VAL A 201 -11.92 12.79 -0.10
C VAL A 201 -11.76 11.77 -1.23
N GLU A 202 -12.81 11.00 -1.53
CA GLU A 202 -12.84 10.05 -2.64
C GLU A 202 -12.39 10.73 -3.95
N HIS A 203 -13.02 11.83 -4.30
CA HIS A 203 -12.72 12.54 -5.54
C HIS A 203 -11.28 13.06 -5.62
N ARG A 204 -10.77 13.66 -4.53
CA ARG A 204 -9.39 14.19 -4.50
C ARG A 204 -8.35 13.08 -4.60
N LEU A 205 -8.63 11.93 -3.99
CA LEU A 205 -7.75 10.77 -4.08
C LEU A 205 -7.71 10.20 -5.49
N LEU A 206 -8.87 10.11 -6.18
CA LEU A 206 -8.93 9.70 -7.57
C LEU A 206 -8.18 10.69 -8.49
N LEU A 207 -8.38 12.00 -8.30
CA LEU A 207 -7.67 13.03 -9.07
C LEU A 207 -6.16 13.00 -8.87
N ALA A 208 -5.68 12.70 -7.67
CA ALA A 208 -4.25 12.58 -7.39
C ALA A 208 -3.67 11.25 -7.89
N GLY A 209 -4.42 10.17 -7.76
CA GLY A 209 -3.98 8.82 -8.16
C GLY A 209 -4.01 8.59 -9.67
N PHE A 210 -4.94 9.19 -10.37
CA PHE A 210 -5.16 8.93 -11.81
C PHE A 210 -3.96 9.33 -12.70
N PRO A 211 -3.32 10.51 -12.55
CA PRO A 211 -2.11 10.83 -13.30
C PRO A 211 -0.95 9.87 -13.04
N LEU A 212 -0.78 9.45 -11.78
CA LEU A 212 0.27 8.49 -11.40
C LEU A 212 0.00 7.12 -12.04
N GLN A 213 -1.25 6.65 -11.98
CA GLN A 213 -1.63 5.40 -12.61
C GLN A 213 -1.53 5.48 -14.15
N THR A 214 -1.77 6.65 -14.74
CA THR A 214 -1.60 6.87 -16.19
C THR A 214 -0.12 6.79 -16.57
N LEU A 215 0.78 7.39 -15.80
CA LEU A 215 2.23 7.23 -16.00
C LEU A 215 2.65 5.77 -15.88
N GLY A 216 2.10 5.06 -14.88
CA GLY A 216 2.32 3.62 -14.71
C GLY A 216 1.81 2.80 -15.90
N ALA A 217 0.63 3.11 -16.44
CA ALA A 217 0.07 2.43 -17.59
C ALA A 217 0.89 2.68 -18.87
N ILE A 218 1.29 3.94 -19.13
CA ILE A 218 2.12 4.30 -20.29
C ILE A 218 3.49 3.61 -20.23
N SER A 219 4.17 3.70 -19.08
CA SER A 219 5.46 3.03 -18.90
C SER A 219 5.33 1.52 -18.98
N GLY A 220 4.24 0.93 -18.48
CA GLY A 220 3.94 -0.48 -18.58
C GLY A 220 3.72 -0.96 -20.01
N ALA A 221 3.11 -0.13 -20.86
CA ALA A 221 2.92 -0.45 -22.27
C ALA A 221 4.25 -0.70 -23.03
N ALA A 222 5.32 0.01 -22.64
CA ALA A 222 6.65 -0.19 -23.19
C ALA A 222 7.22 -1.60 -22.90
N PHE A 223 6.72 -2.27 -21.85
CA PHE A 223 7.15 -3.63 -21.48
C PHE A 223 6.35 -4.74 -22.19
N LEU A 224 5.25 -4.41 -22.86
CA LEU A 224 4.37 -5.38 -23.49
C LEU A 224 4.88 -5.84 -24.87
N THR A 225 5.80 -5.11 -25.47
CA THR A 225 6.24 -5.36 -26.86
C THR A 225 7.11 -6.59 -27.03
N ASP A 226 7.78 -7.07 -25.95
CA ASP A 226 8.78 -8.14 -26.03
C ASP A 226 8.38 -9.44 -25.29
N LEU A 227 7.16 -9.52 -24.74
CA LEU A 227 6.77 -10.64 -23.88
C LEU A 227 5.86 -11.62 -24.58
N GLN A 228 6.28 -12.88 -24.66
CA GLN A 228 5.36 -14.02 -24.83
C GLN A 228 4.53 -14.14 -23.53
N MET A 229 3.38 -13.46 -23.50
CA MET A 229 2.53 -13.41 -22.31
C MET A 229 1.85 -14.75 -22.05
N THR A 230 1.98 -15.23 -20.82
CA THR A 230 1.12 -16.31 -20.33
C THR A 230 -0.32 -15.79 -20.16
N GLN A 231 -1.32 -16.68 -20.16
CA GLN A 231 -2.73 -16.29 -19.97
C GLN A 231 -2.94 -15.51 -18.66
N ALA A 232 -2.21 -15.88 -17.59
CA ALA A 232 -2.30 -15.16 -16.30
C ALA A 232 -1.74 -13.73 -16.38
N GLN A 233 -0.66 -13.51 -17.14
CA GLN A 233 -0.12 -12.17 -17.38
C GLN A 233 -1.07 -11.31 -18.20
N LEU A 234 -1.67 -11.89 -19.24
CA LEU A 234 -2.67 -11.22 -20.05
C LEU A 234 -3.87 -10.77 -19.22
N LEU A 235 -4.37 -11.64 -18.32
CA LEU A 235 -5.46 -11.29 -17.41
C LEU A 235 -5.09 -10.14 -16.48
N GLN A 236 -3.88 -10.13 -15.91
CA GLN A 236 -3.39 -9.05 -15.07
C GLN A 236 -3.34 -7.71 -15.82
N VAL A 237 -2.85 -7.72 -17.04
CA VAL A 237 -2.80 -6.54 -17.92
C VAL A 237 -4.20 -6.03 -18.23
N ILE A 238 -5.12 -6.91 -18.64
CA ILE A 238 -6.52 -6.56 -18.92
C ILE A 238 -7.17 -5.93 -17.69
N LEU A 239 -7.00 -6.51 -16.51
CA LEU A 239 -7.55 -5.98 -15.27
C LEU A 239 -6.93 -4.63 -14.88
N ALA A 240 -5.63 -4.46 -15.07
CA ALA A 240 -4.93 -3.20 -14.77
C ALA A 240 -5.44 -2.06 -15.68
N TYR A 241 -5.50 -2.26 -17.00
CA TYR A 241 -6.05 -1.28 -17.93
C TYR A 241 -7.56 -1.11 -17.77
N GLY A 242 -8.29 -2.17 -17.45
CA GLY A 242 -9.72 -2.11 -17.10
C GLY A 242 -9.99 -1.25 -15.88
N THR A 243 -9.16 -1.37 -14.85
CA THR A 243 -9.22 -0.52 -13.65
C THR A 243 -8.93 0.94 -14.00
N TRP A 244 -7.90 1.20 -14.80
CA TRP A 244 -7.59 2.55 -15.28
C TRP A 244 -8.76 3.15 -16.05
N ALA A 245 -9.35 2.42 -17.00
CA ALA A 245 -10.49 2.85 -17.79
C ALA A 245 -11.74 3.12 -16.92
N LEU A 246 -11.97 2.27 -15.91
CA LEU A 246 -13.08 2.45 -14.97
C LEU A 246 -12.90 3.72 -14.14
N VAL A 247 -11.72 4.00 -13.61
CA VAL A 247 -11.44 5.22 -12.85
C VAL A 247 -11.52 6.45 -13.76
N ALA A 248 -10.98 6.37 -14.98
CA ALA A 248 -11.13 7.42 -15.99
C ALA A 248 -12.61 7.74 -16.25
N SER A 249 -13.44 6.71 -16.41
CA SER A 249 -14.89 6.85 -16.63
C SER A 249 -15.58 7.51 -15.44
N VAL A 250 -15.24 7.13 -14.21
CA VAL A 250 -15.79 7.76 -12.99
C VAL A 250 -15.44 9.25 -12.95
N LEU A 251 -14.18 9.61 -13.21
CA LEU A 251 -13.73 11.00 -13.23
C LEU A 251 -14.39 11.80 -14.37
N LEU A 252 -14.49 11.22 -15.55
CA LEU A 252 -15.09 11.85 -16.72
C LEU A 252 -16.59 12.11 -16.52
N VAL A 253 -17.33 11.11 -16.04
CA VAL A 253 -18.78 11.23 -15.75
C VAL A 253 -19.02 12.27 -14.65
N ARG A 254 -18.14 12.32 -13.65
CA ARG A 254 -18.20 13.35 -12.61
C ARG A 254 -17.94 14.76 -13.19
N ALA A 255 -16.98 14.90 -14.08
CA ALA A 255 -16.62 16.19 -14.69
C ALA A 255 -17.69 16.69 -15.67
N ILE A 256 -18.25 15.81 -16.52
CA ILE A 256 -19.18 16.18 -17.58
C ILE A 256 -20.64 16.19 -17.09
N LEU A 257 -21.06 15.14 -16.39
CA LEU A 257 -22.45 14.94 -15.97
C LEU A 257 -22.72 15.42 -14.54
N GLY A 258 -21.71 15.91 -13.83
CA GLY A 258 -21.85 16.38 -12.46
C GLY A 258 -22.26 15.28 -11.46
N TRP A 259 -21.99 14.01 -11.76
CA TRP A 259 -22.35 12.93 -10.85
C TRP A 259 -21.54 13.00 -9.56
N HIS A 260 -22.24 12.90 -8.43
CA HIS A 260 -21.68 12.95 -7.09
C HIS A 260 -22.27 11.86 -6.20
N GLY A 261 -21.59 11.57 -5.10
CA GLY A 261 -22.10 10.74 -4.03
C GLY A 261 -22.19 9.25 -4.42
N ARG A 262 -23.37 8.65 -4.21
CA ARG A 262 -23.57 7.20 -4.34
C ARG A 262 -23.13 6.61 -5.68
N ARG A 263 -23.40 7.31 -6.80
CA ARG A 263 -23.09 6.80 -8.14
C ARG A 263 -21.60 6.70 -8.38
N THR A 264 -20.84 7.73 -7.99
CA THR A 264 -19.37 7.72 -8.07
C THR A 264 -18.78 6.73 -7.09
N ALA A 265 -19.29 6.65 -5.85
CA ALA A 265 -18.82 5.72 -4.84
C ALA A 265 -18.89 4.25 -5.28
N TYR A 266 -19.95 3.83 -5.99
CA TYR A 266 -20.00 2.46 -6.53
C TYR A 266 -18.92 2.20 -7.58
N GLY A 267 -18.71 3.14 -8.50
CA GLY A 267 -17.64 3.03 -9.51
C GLY A 267 -16.27 2.95 -8.89
N THR A 268 -16.01 3.79 -7.89
CA THR A 268 -14.72 3.81 -7.16
C THR A 268 -14.47 2.53 -6.37
N VAL A 269 -15.50 2.02 -5.69
CA VAL A 269 -15.41 0.73 -4.98
C VAL A 269 -15.17 -0.43 -5.95
N ALA A 270 -15.84 -0.44 -7.11
CA ALA A 270 -15.57 -1.44 -8.14
C ALA A 270 -14.13 -1.37 -8.65
N GLY A 271 -13.60 -0.16 -8.91
CA GLY A 271 -12.21 0.05 -9.28
C GLY A 271 -11.23 -0.46 -8.20
N ALA A 272 -11.49 -0.15 -6.94
CA ALA A 272 -10.67 -0.63 -5.83
C ALA A 272 -10.73 -2.17 -5.69
N ALA A 273 -11.89 -2.79 -5.94
CA ALA A 273 -12.01 -4.25 -5.94
C ALA A 273 -11.19 -4.89 -7.09
N CYS A 274 -11.18 -4.28 -8.28
CA CYS A 274 -10.31 -4.73 -9.38
C CYS A 274 -8.83 -4.62 -9.02
N VAL A 275 -8.42 -3.54 -8.36
CA VAL A 275 -7.06 -3.36 -7.84
C VAL A 275 -6.68 -4.49 -6.89
N VAL A 276 -7.53 -4.79 -5.89
CA VAL A 276 -7.29 -5.88 -4.94
C VAL A 276 -7.17 -7.23 -5.67
N LEU A 277 -8.00 -7.47 -6.68
CA LEU A 277 -7.95 -8.68 -7.49
C LEU A 277 -6.64 -8.80 -8.27
N VAL A 278 -6.16 -7.70 -8.89
CA VAL A 278 -4.85 -7.69 -9.59
C VAL A 278 -3.74 -8.04 -8.63
N LEU A 279 -3.72 -7.42 -7.44
CA LEU A 279 -2.70 -7.70 -6.43
C LEU A 279 -2.75 -9.14 -5.92
N PHE A 280 -3.96 -9.66 -5.69
CA PHE A 280 -4.16 -11.05 -5.30
C PHE A 280 -3.58 -12.02 -6.34
N LEU A 281 -3.84 -11.77 -7.64
CA LEU A 281 -3.27 -12.57 -8.72
C LEU A 281 -1.74 -12.51 -8.77
N TYR A 282 -1.15 -11.33 -8.47
CA TYR A 282 0.31 -11.20 -8.36
C TYR A 282 0.87 -12.04 -7.20
N ILE A 283 0.23 -12.02 -6.04
CA ILE A 283 0.66 -12.77 -4.86
C ILE A 283 0.56 -14.28 -5.12
N VAL A 284 -0.58 -14.76 -5.60
CA VAL A 284 -0.79 -16.20 -5.88
C VAL A 284 0.22 -16.73 -6.90
N ARG A 285 0.56 -15.92 -7.90
CA ARG A 285 1.58 -16.31 -8.87
C ARG A 285 2.98 -16.33 -8.28
N GLY A 286 3.33 -15.37 -7.40
CA GLY A 286 4.65 -15.32 -6.76
C GLY A 286 4.89 -16.47 -5.78
N THR A 287 3.82 -17.11 -5.28
CA THR A 287 3.91 -18.25 -4.35
C THR A 287 3.88 -19.62 -5.06
N GLY A 288 3.56 -19.67 -6.35
CA GLY A 288 3.39 -20.90 -7.16
C GLY A 288 4.50 -21.19 -8.14
N ALA A 289 5.65 -20.50 -8.03
CA ALA A 289 6.84 -20.73 -8.89
C ALA A 289 7.93 -21.49 -8.16
#